data_04d30c4582b71f6a069f1e0f0d72f268
#
_entry.id   04d30c4582b71f6a069f1e0f0d72f268
#
_cell.length_a   1.000
_cell.length_b   1.000
_cell.length_c   1.000
_cell.angle_alpha   90.00
_cell.angle_beta   90.00
_cell.angle_gamma   90.00
#
_symmetry.space_group_name_H-M   'P 1'
#
loop_
_entity.id
_entity.type
_entity.pdbx_description
1 polymer ?
#
loop_
_entity_poly.entity_id
_entity_poly.type
_entity_poly.pdbx_seq_one_letter_code
_entity_poly.pdbx_strand_id
1 'polypeptide(L)'
;MKVYAADFETTVYDGQERTDVWAAAIAELNTDNVELFGNIYDFWQYICKQRGNCRVYFHNLKFDGAFLLNFFISKMQYTQATNEADDDSLEFLPDKEMENNSFKYIISDMGQWYSITVKVRGKIIEIRDSLKLLPFTLEQIGRSFKTKHQKLSMEYTGFRYPNCPISAEEAEYIKNDVYVLKEALEMMLQDGHTKLTIGSCCLSEYKKGYARWEVDEMFPRLDVIEIPADIYGAENADAYIRKAYRGGWCYVARGKERRIFKNGCTADVNSLYPSMMTSDSGNIYPIGKPTFWHGDFIPPAAQQPNKYFFVRVRFRFNIRPGYLPFIQIKNTFRYQGNMSLETSDLINDEGKRSRFWTDADGRTHDTNVTLTFTCTDWKLINEHYYVNDCEILDGCYFEA
;
A
#
# COMPACT_ATOMS: atom_id res chain seq x y z
N MET A 1 26.41 -0.98 10.94
CA MET A 1 25.12 -1.10 11.63
C MET A 1 24.83 -2.60 11.78
N LYS A 2 24.56 -3.07 12.98
CA LYS A 2 24.18 -4.46 13.23
C LYS A 2 22.74 -4.70 12.81
N VAL A 3 22.46 -5.87 12.25
CA VAL A 3 21.13 -6.27 11.79
C VAL A 3 20.73 -7.57 12.47
N TYR A 4 19.48 -7.65 12.87
CA TYR A 4 18.93 -8.77 13.62
C TYR A 4 17.60 -9.24 13.03
N ALA A 5 17.29 -10.51 13.19
CA ALA A 5 15.95 -11.09 13.10
C ALA A 5 15.44 -11.37 14.50
N ALA A 6 14.17 -11.15 14.78
CA ALA A 6 13.58 -11.38 16.10
C ALA A 6 12.13 -11.87 15.99
N ASP A 7 11.66 -12.51 17.03
CA ASP A 7 10.30 -13.01 17.17
C ASP A 7 9.88 -13.04 18.64
N PHE A 8 8.56 -12.90 18.90
CA PHE A 8 7.96 -12.97 20.23
C PHE A 8 6.96 -14.11 20.33
N GLU A 9 7.01 -14.82 21.44
CA GLU A 9 5.99 -15.74 21.85
C GLU A 9 5.11 -15.12 22.93
N THR A 10 3.80 -15.26 22.76
CA THR A 10 2.83 -14.60 23.62
C THR A 10 1.97 -15.58 24.38
N THR A 11 1.49 -15.16 25.55
CA THR A 11 0.60 -15.97 26.37
C THR A 11 -0.71 -16.23 25.63
N VAL A 12 -1.17 -17.49 25.65
CA VAL A 12 -2.47 -17.90 25.14
C VAL A 12 -3.07 -18.90 26.11
N TYR A 13 -4.18 -18.54 26.77
CA TYR A 13 -4.94 -19.44 27.64
C TYR A 13 -6.40 -19.00 27.73
N ASP A 14 -7.26 -19.91 28.04
CA ASP A 14 -8.70 -19.64 28.14
C ASP A 14 -8.99 -18.64 29.27
N GLY A 15 -9.78 -17.60 28.94
CA GLY A 15 -10.19 -16.57 29.91
C GLY A 15 -9.11 -15.52 30.21
N GLN A 16 -8.04 -15.45 29.44
CA GLN A 16 -7.04 -14.40 29.66
C GLN A 16 -7.61 -13.01 29.37
N GLU A 17 -7.37 -12.09 30.30
CA GLU A 17 -7.74 -10.67 30.15
C GLU A 17 -6.62 -9.87 29.48
N ARG A 18 -5.41 -10.39 29.51
CA ARG A 18 -4.20 -9.73 29.01
C ARG A 18 -3.27 -10.74 28.34
N THR A 19 -2.65 -10.31 27.26
CA THR A 19 -1.61 -11.05 26.56
C THR A 19 -0.25 -10.41 26.84
N ASP A 20 0.72 -11.21 27.29
CA ASP A 20 2.08 -10.80 27.58
C ASP A 20 3.08 -11.59 26.74
N VAL A 21 4.25 -11.00 26.46
CA VAL A 21 5.39 -11.70 25.86
C VAL A 21 6.08 -12.54 26.93
N TRP A 22 6.01 -13.86 26.81
CA TRP A 22 6.63 -14.79 27.74
C TRP A 22 7.97 -15.34 27.28
N ALA A 23 8.24 -15.27 25.95
CA ALA A 23 9.54 -15.56 25.38
C ALA A 23 9.82 -14.65 24.19
N ALA A 24 11.09 -14.36 23.97
CA ALA A 24 11.58 -13.57 22.85
C ALA A 24 12.90 -14.15 22.35
N ALA A 25 13.09 -14.22 21.04
CA ALA A 25 14.35 -14.60 20.42
C ALA A 25 14.89 -13.48 19.54
N ILE A 26 16.21 -13.39 19.44
CA ILE A 26 16.90 -12.50 18.54
C ILE A 26 18.17 -13.15 17.99
N ALA A 27 18.37 -13.08 16.69
CA ALA A 27 19.55 -13.56 16.00
C ALA A 27 20.27 -12.43 15.29
N GLU A 28 21.58 -12.28 15.49
CA GLU A 28 22.42 -11.36 14.73
C GLU A 28 22.73 -11.97 13.36
N LEU A 29 22.42 -11.24 12.27
CA LEU A 29 22.69 -11.69 10.91
C LEU A 29 24.20 -11.88 10.69
N ASN A 30 24.55 -12.85 9.84
CA ASN A 30 25.92 -13.26 9.53
C ASN A 30 26.72 -13.78 10.74
N THR A 31 26.02 -14.24 11.77
CA THR A 31 26.63 -14.93 12.93
C THR A 31 25.74 -16.12 13.32
N ASP A 32 26.27 -17.03 14.12
CA ASP A 32 25.49 -18.14 14.70
C ASP A 32 24.91 -17.77 16.07
N ASN A 33 24.95 -16.49 16.44
CA ASN A 33 24.54 -16.03 17.76
C ASN A 33 23.02 -15.80 17.80
N VAL A 34 22.34 -16.56 18.63
CA VAL A 34 20.90 -16.43 18.92
C VAL A 34 20.70 -16.38 20.43
N GLU A 35 20.04 -15.33 20.89
CA GLU A 35 19.73 -15.14 22.30
C GLU A 35 18.24 -15.35 22.56
N LEU A 36 17.91 -15.94 23.71
CA LEU A 36 16.56 -16.13 24.22
C LEU A 36 16.33 -15.34 25.50
N PHE A 37 15.15 -14.79 25.64
CA PHE A 37 14.73 -14.00 26.79
C PHE A 37 13.34 -14.47 27.26
N GLY A 38 13.13 -14.49 28.56
CA GLY A 38 11.84 -14.85 29.16
C GLY A 38 10.82 -13.70 29.21
N ASN A 39 11.17 -12.52 28.71
CA ASN A 39 10.30 -11.35 28.73
C ASN A 39 10.79 -10.25 27.77
N ILE A 40 9.90 -9.29 27.45
CA ILE A 40 10.20 -8.16 26.55
C ILE A 40 11.22 -7.16 27.13
N TYR A 41 11.30 -7.03 28.46
CA TYR A 41 12.22 -6.08 29.10
C TYR A 41 13.68 -6.52 28.91
N ASP A 42 14.00 -7.77 29.16
CA ASP A 42 15.36 -8.29 29.00
C ASP A 42 15.78 -8.31 27.53
N PHE A 43 14.87 -8.65 26.62
CA PHE A 43 15.07 -8.50 25.18
C PHE A 43 15.44 -7.06 24.81
N TRP A 44 14.67 -6.07 25.27
CA TRP A 44 14.93 -4.66 24.98
C TRP A 44 16.26 -4.19 25.57
N GLN A 45 16.57 -4.60 26.81
CA GLN A 45 17.87 -4.27 27.44
C GLN A 45 19.05 -4.84 26.66
N TYR A 46 18.90 -6.03 26.08
CA TYR A 46 19.93 -6.62 25.23
C TYR A 46 20.21 -5.75 23.99
N ILE A 47 19.18 -5.31 23.29
CA ILE A 47 19.31 -4.43 22.12
C ILE A 47 19.91 -3.08 22.54
N CYS A 48 19.47 -2.52 23.65
CA CYS A 48 20.00 -1.27 24.18
C CYS A 48 21.50 -1.33 24.58
N LYS A 49 22.05 -2.48 24.85
CA LYS A 49 23.48 -2.68 25.15
C LYS A 49 24.38 -2.80 23.91
N GLN A 50 23.78 -3.07 22.73
CA GLN A 50 24.57 -3.21 21.50
C GLN A 50 25.26 -1.89 21.14
N ARG A 51 26.45 -1.95 20.54
CA ARG A 51 27.20 -0.76 20.11
C ARG A 51 26.67 -0.23 18.77
N GLY A 52 26.47 1.08 18.68
CA GLY A 52 26.02 1.79 17.47
C GLY A 52 24.55 1.56 17.14
N ASN A 53 24.13 2.04 15.98
CA ASN A 53 22.77 1.87 15.48
C ASN A 53 22.51 0.40 15.13
N CYS A 54 21.27 -0.04 15.37
CA CYS A 54 20.83 -1.40 15.09
C CYS A 54 19.57 -1.39 14.22
N ARG A 55 19.38 -2.46 13.47
CA ARG A 55 18.12 -2.76 12.77
C ARG A 55 17.63 -4.14 13.20
N VAL A 56 16.38 -4.24 13.57
CA VAL A 56 15.74 -5.49 14.00
C VAL A 56 14.54 -5.76 13.09
N TYR A 57 14.49 -6.93 12.49
CA TYR A 57 13.37 -7.36 11.67
C TYR A 57 12.49 -8.32 12.46
N PHE A 58 11.18 -8.04 12.48
CA PHE A 58 10.15 -8.96 12.89
C PHE A 58 9.33 -9.38 11.66
N HIS A 59 8.74 -10.55 11.68
CA HIS A 59 7.89 -11.00 10.57
C HIS A 59 6.41 -10.79 10.93
N ASN A 60 5.74 -9.88 10.22
CA ASN A 60 4.42 -9.35 10.56
C ASN A 60 4.45 -8.45 11.82
N LEU A 61 5.25 -7.40 11.75
CA LEU A 61 5.48 -6.43 12.84
C LEU A 61 4.18 -5.89 13.47
N LYS A 62 3.05 -5.95 12.77
CA LYS A 62 1.76 -5.52 13.33
C LYS A 62 1.44 -6.25 14.64
N PHE A 63 1.81 -7.52 14.75
CA PHE A 63 1.62 -8.32 15.96
C PHE A 63 2.63 -7.92 17.04
N ASP A 64 3.92 -8.14 16.79
CA ASP A 64 5.01 -7.89 17.77
C ASP A 64 5.18 -6.42 18.10
N GLY A 65 4.99 -5.56 17.11
CA GLY A 65 5.09 -4.13 17.26
C GLY A 65 4.06 -3.53 18.21
N ALA A 66 2.88 -4.13 18.33
CA ALA A 66 1.87 -3.70 19.29
C ALA A 66 2.37 -3.87 20.74
N PHE A 67 3.04 -5.01 21.04
CA PHE A 67 3.66 -5.24 22.34
C PHE A 67 4.82 -4.25 22.59
N LEU A 68 5.63 -3.99 21.57
CA LEU A 68 6.74 -3.03 21.68
C LEU A 68 6.24 -1.61 21.95
N LEU A 69 5.24 -1.12 21.21
CA LEU A 69 4.67 0.22 21.43
C LEU A 69 4.05 0.33 22.82
N ASN A 70 3.24 -0.65 23.22
CA ASN A 70 2.69 -0.68 24.57
C ASN A 70 3.81 -0.69 25.64
N PHE A 71 4.87 -1.47 25.43
CA PHE A 71 6.02 -1.52 26.33
C PHE A 71 6.76 -0.17 26.41
N PHE A 72 6.99 0.50 25.28
CA PHE A 72 7.66 1.80 25.25
C PHE A 72 6.85 2.86 25.99
N ILE A 73 5.54 2.89 25.77
CA ILE A 73 4.64 3.88 26.39
C ILE A 73 4.45 3.57 27.89
N SER A 74 4.01 2.34 28.20
CA SER A 74 3.51 2.01 29.55
C SER A 74 4.61 1.62 30.55
N LYS A 75 5.72 1.03 30.10
CA LYS A 75 6.80 0.53 30.98
C LYS A 75 8.05 1.39 30.91
N MET A 76 8.46 1.79 29.70
CA MET A 76 9.66 2.58 29.51
C MET A 76 9.40 4.08 29.60
N GLN A 77 8.13 4.51 29.52
CA GLN A 77 7.71 5.92 29.54
C GLN A 77 8.45 6.75 28.46
N TYR A 78 8.64 6.16 27.30
CA TYR A 78 9.22 6.86 26.16
C TYR A 78 8.18 7.80 25.55
N THR A 79 8.64 8.95 25.09
CA THR A 79 7.79 9.95 24.42
C THR A 79 7.69 9.71 22.94
N GLN A 80 6.59 10.07 22.34
CA GLN A 80 6.43 10.06 20.89
C GLN A 80 7.21 11.24 20.29
N ALA A 81 8.07 10.97 19.30
CA ALA A 81 8.91 11.99 18.67
C ALA A 81 8.10 12.75 17.61
N THR A 82 7.22 13.65 18.05
CA THR A 82 6.35 14.46 17.21
C THR A 82 6.60 15.94 17.42
N ASN A 83 6.26 16.72 16.39
CA ASN A 83 6.12 18.18 16.47
C ASN A 83 4.69 18.55 16.09
N GLU A 84 4.16 19.63 16.66
CA GLU A 84 2.88 20.20 16.23
C GLU A 84 3.10 20.89 14.87
N ALA A 85 2.30 20.54 13.88
CA ALA A 85 2.26 21.24 12.61
C ALA A 85 1.28 22.43 12.70
N ASP A 86 1.38 23.36 11.75
CA ASP A 86 0.58 24.59 11.71
C ASP A 86 -0.95 24.35 11.63
N ASP A 87 -1.36 23.14 11.28
CA ASP A 87 -2.77 22.71 11.13
C ASP A 87 -3.29 21.84 12.29
N ASP A 88 -2.64 21.87 13.46
CA ASP A 88 -2.89 20.98 14.61
C ASP A 88 -2.63 19.50 14.33
N SER A 89 -2.04 19.14 13.21
CA SER A 89 -1.59 17.76 12.94
C SER A 89 -0.26 17.46 13.65
N LEU A 90 -0.04 16.18 13.95
CA LEU A 90 1.22 15.73 14.56
C LEU A 90 2.13 15.14 13.48
N GLU A 91 3.27 15.77 13.24
CA GLU A 91 4.30 15.26 12.36
C GLU A 91 5.44 14.61 13.14
N PHE A 92 5.96 13.49 12.63
CA PHE A 92 7.12 12.84 13.24
C PHE A 92 8.41 13.58 12.93
N LEU A 93 9.22 13.79 13.97
CA LEU A 93 10.53 14.40 13.84
C LEU A 93 11.50 13.55 12.99
N PRO A 94 12.41 14.18 12.23
CA PRO A 94 13.56 13.51 11.63
C PRO A 94 14.41 12.81 12.69
N ASP A 95 15.09 11.69 12.34
CA ASP A 95 15.91 10.90 13.28
C ASP A 95 16.95 11.74 14.03
N LYS A 96 17.50 12.77 13.40
CA LYS A 96 18.50 13.66 13.99
C LYS A 96 17.93 14.52 15.12
N GLU A 97 16.67 14.90 15.02
CA GLU A 97 15.96 15.78 15.94
C GLU A 97 15.25 15.03 17.06
N MET A 98 15.14 13.70 16.95
CA MET A 98 14.58 12.89 18.03
C MET A 98 15.41 13.04 19.33
N GLU A 99 14.73 13.09 20.46
CA GLU A 99 15.37 13.04 21.78
C GLU A 99 15.64 11.61 22.22
N ASN A 100 16.52 11.44 23.22
CA ASN A 100 16.71 10.11 23.81
C ASN A 100 15.43 9.67 24.55
N ASN A 101 15.17 8.38 24.51
CA ASN A 101 13.97 7.77 25.07
C ASN A 101 12.69 8.24 24.37
N SER A 102 12.79 8.46 23.06
CA SER A 102 11.64 8.74 22.22
C SER A 102 11.51 7.72 21.09
N PHE A 103 10.30 7.63 20.53
CA PHE A 103 10.00 6.74 19.41
C PHE A 103 9.09 7.41 18.38
N LYS A 104 9.15 6.90 17.16
CA LYS A 104 8.18 7.17 16.08
C LYS A 104 7.89 5.89 15.33
N TYR A 105 6.86 5.89 14.49
CA TYR A 105 6.50 4.74 13.70
C TYR A 105 6.03 5.15 12.29
N ILE A 106 6.03 4.18 11.38
CA ILE A 106 5.41 4.31 10.06
C ILE A 106 4.31 3.26 9.98
N ILE A 107 3.07 3.73 10.13
CA ILE A 107 1.85 2.94 9.98
C ILE A 107 0.96 3.72 9.01
N SER A 108 0.49 3.06 7.92
CA SER A 108 -0.40 3.73 6.97
C SER A 108 -1.82 3.87 7.53
N ASP A 109 -2.63 4.74 6.93
CA ASP A 109 -4.05 4.94 7.25
C ASP A 109 -4.89 3.65 7.13
N MET A 110 -4.42 2.70 6.31
CA MET A 110 -5.01 1.37 6.18
C MET A 110 -4.54 0.37 7.25
N GLY A 111 -3.79 0.82 8.27
CA GLY A 111 -3.27 -0.01 9.35
C GLY A 111 -2.14 -0.96 8.93
N GLN A 112 -1.39 -0.64 7.86
CA GLN A 112 -0.21 -1.39 7.45
C GLN A 112 1.01 -0.87 8.21
N TRP A 113 1.67 -1.77 8.92
CA TRP A 113 2.88 -1.46 9.69
C TRP A 113 4.14 -1.62 8.82
N TYR A 114 5.07 -0.69 8.96
CA TYR A 114 6.34 -0.70 8.22
C TYR A 114 7.54 -0.68 9.16
N SER A 115 7.55 0.24 10.12
CA SER A 115 8.66 0.36 11.06
C SER A 115 8.30 1.09 12.34
N ILE A 116 9.10 0.84 13.40
CA ILE A 116 9.17 1.63 14.62
C ILE A 116 10.63 2.06 14.76
N THR A 117 10.88 3.34 15.00
CA THR A 117 12.21 3.89 15.21
C THR A 117 12.31 4.41 16.63
N VAL A 118 13.31 4.01 17.37
CA VAL A 118 13.55 4.42 18.77
C VAL A 118 14.92 5.04 18.88
N LYS A 119 15.01 6.20 19.55
CA LYS A 119 16.30 6.80 19.94
C LYS A 119 16.55 6.57 21.42
N VAL A 120 17.63 5.88 21.73
CA VAL A 120 18.02 5.55 23.11
C VAL A 120 19.54 5.56 23.26
N ARG A 121 20.05 6.17 24.33
CA ARG A 121 21.50 6.26 24.61
C ARG A 121 22.30 6.81 23.42
N GLY A 122 21.76 7.80 22.71
CA GLY A 122 22.39 8.46 21.57
C GLY A 122 22.43 7.65 20.27
N LYS A 123 21.78 6.49 20.20
CA LYS A 123 21.72 5.64 19.00
C LYS A 123 20.28 5.44 18.51
N ILE A 124 20.15 5.13 17.24
CA ILE A 124 18.90 4.78 16.59
C ILE A 124 18.77 3.26 16.51
N ILE A 125 17.65 2.75 16.99
CA ILE A 125 17.22 1.36 16.83
C ILE A 125 16.01 1.39 15.90
N GLU A 126 16.14 0.79 14.72
CA GLU A 126 15.10 0.72 13.71
C GLU A 126 14.52 -0.70 13.69
N ILE A 127 13.24 -0.83 14.01
CA ILE A 127 12.50 -2.09 14.00
C ILE A 127 11.67 -2.10 12.73
N ARG A 128 11.83 -3.10 11.87
CA ARG A 128 11.18 -3.19 10.55
C ARG A 128 10.30 -4.43 10.39
N ASP A 129 9.26 -4.29 9.59
CA ASP A 129 8.47 -5.43 9.16
C ASP A 129 9.15 -6.14 7.98
N SER A 130 9.64 -7.36 8.20
CA SER A 130 10.20 -8.19 7.14
C SER A 130 9.15 -8.68 6.14
N LEU A 131 7.87 -8.74 6.51
CA LEU A 131 6.77 -9.07 5.60
C LEU A 131 6.68 -8.07 4.42
N LYS A 132 7.22 -6.85 4.56
CA LYS A 132 7.30 -5.86 3.48
C LYS A 132 8.40 -6.17 2.45
N LEU A 133 9.39 -6.98 2.81
CA LEU A 133 10.42 -7.52 1.92
C LEU A 133 10.09 -8.94 1.45
N LEU A 134 9.52 -9.75 2.33
CA LEU A 134 9.23 -11.17 2.17
C LEU A 134 7.73 -11.41 2.41
N PRO A 135 6.85 -11.13 1.43
CA PRO A 135 5.39 -11.17 1.62
C PRO A 135 4.84 -12.62 1.59
N PHE A 136 5.43 -13.51 2.39
CA PHE A 136 5.10 -14.92 2.47
C PHE A 136 5.09 -15.37 3.93
N THR A 137 4.50 -16.51 4.24
CA THR A 137 4.63 -17.12 5.56
C THR A 137 6.06 -17.64 5.79
N LEU A 138 6.49 -17.78 7.06
CA LEU A 138 7.82 -18.34 7.37
C LEU A 138 8.02 -19.73 6.76
N GLU A 139 6.97 -20.56 6.70
CA GLU A 139 7.04 -21.87 6.04
C GLU A 139 7.32 -21.74 4.53
N GLN A 140 6.63 -20.83 3.84
CA GLN A 140 6.86 -20.56 2.43
C GLN A 140 8.24 -19.96 2.19
N ILE A 141 8.70 -19.08 3.07
CA ILE A 141 10.05 -18.50 3.04
C ILE A 141 11.09 -19.62 3.13
N GLY A 142 10.99 -20.49 4.14
CA GLY A 142 11.91 -21.60 4.34
C GLY A 142 12.03 -22.48 3.10
N ARG A 143 10.88 -22.84 2.51
CA ARG A 143 10.84 -23.67 1.29
C ARG A 143 11.39 -22.94 0.06
N SER A 144 11.00 -21.69 -0.18
CA SER A 144 11.36 -20.94 -1.38
C SER A 144 12.82 -20.52 -1.40
N PHE A 145 13.34 -20.06 -0.27
CA PHE A 145 14.75 -19.68 -0.10
C PHE A 145 15.66 -20.89 0.18
N LYS A 146 15.08 -22.09 0.40
CA LYS A 146 15.82 -23.30 0.76
C LYS A 146 16.73 -23.07 1.97
N THR A 147 16.20 -22.38 2.97
CA THR A 147 16.93 -22.10 4.21
C THR A 147 17.34 -23.40 4.89
N LYS A 148 18.44 -23.38 5.61
CA LYS A 148 18.96 -24.54 6.37
C LYS A 148 17.95 -25.00 7.42
N HIS A 149 17.32 -24.00 8.10
CA HIS A 149 16.24 -24.24 9.05
C HIS A 149 14.89 -24.13 8.34
N GLN A 150 13.91 -24.91 8.79
CA GLN A 150 12.56 -24.91 8.22
C GLN A 150 11.56 -24.67 9.35
N LYS A 151 10.40 -24.07 9.06
CA LYS A 151 9.35 -23.84 10.08
C LYS A 151 8.96 -25.15 10.74
N LEU A 152 9.07 -25.21 12.05
CA LEU A 152 8.59 -26.33 12.88
C LEU A 152 7.12 -26.13 13.25
N SER A 153 6.51 -27.19 13.76
CA SER A 153 5.16 -27.17 14.32
C SER A 153 5.23 -27.48 15.81
N MET A 154 4.62 -26.67 16.64
CA MET A 154 4.53 -26.89 18.07
C MET A 154 3.17 -26.46 18.60
N GLU A 155 2.62 -27.23 19.53
CA GLU A 155 1.50 -26.84 20.36
C GLU A 155 1.98 -26.60 21.79
N TYR A 156 1.78 -25.38 22.29
CA TYR A 156 2.16 -25.06 23.67
C TYR A 156 1.19 -25.75 24.64
N THR A 157 1.76 -26.53 25.54
CA THR A 157 0.99 -27.19 26.59
C THR A 157 1.18 -26.45 27.93
N GLY A 158 0.06 -26.14 28.60
CA GLY A 158 0.06 -25.49 29.90
C GLY A 158 0.18 -23.97 29.85
N PHE A 159 0.14 -23.39 31.03
CA PHE A 159 0.14 -21.95 31.24
C PHE A 159 1.52 -21.32 30.99
N ARG A 160 1.57 -20.22 30.26
CA ARG A 160 2.78 -19.44 29.97
C ARG A 160 2.63 -18.03 30.52
N TYR A 161 3.69 -17.52 31.13
CA TYR A 161 3.77 -16.18 31.71
C TYR A 161 5.21 -15.66 31.62
N PRO A 162 5.45 -14.35 31.68
CA PRO A 162 6.80 -13.79 31.61
C PRO A 162 7.74 -14.41 32.66
N ASN A 163 8.92 -14.82 32.19
CA ASN A 163 9.95 -15.54 32.98
C ASN A 163 9.55 -16.96 33.43
N CYS A 164 8.53 -17.60 32.85
CA CYS A 164 8.35 -19.02 33.06
C CYS A 164 9.53 -19.81 32.46
N PRO A 165 9.82 -21.02 32.97
CA PRO A 165 10.84 -21.87 32.37
C PRO A 165 10.54 -22.18 30.90
N ILE A 166 11.53 -22.05 30.04
CA ILE A 166 11.46 -22.41 28.62
C ILE A 166 12.05 -23.81 28.48
N SER A 167 11.30 -24.79 28.00
CA SER A 167 11.81 -26.13 27.76
C SER A 167 12.80 -26.18 26.60
N ALA A 168 13.57 -27.24 26.49
CA ALA A 168 14.51 -27.40 25.37
C ALA A 168 13.81 -27.43 24.01
N GLU A 169 12.65 -28.07 23.93
CA GLU A 169 11.84 -28.14 22.72
C GLU A 169 11.26 -26.78 22.32
N GLU A 170 10.74 -26.02 23.30
CA GLU A 170 10.28 -24.66 23.08
C GLU A 170 11.42 -23.74 22.63
N ALA A 171 12.59 -23.85 23.26
CA ALA A 171 13.76 -23.08 22.89
C ALA A 171 14.23 -23.38 21.45
N GLU A 172 14.17 -24.65 21.06
CA GLU A 172 14.47 -25.06 19.68
C GLU A 172 13.47 -24.48 18.69
N TYR A 173 12.18 -24.60 18.98
CA TYR A 173 11.11 -24.05 18.15
C TYR A 173 11.25 -22.54 17.93
N ILE A 174 11.37 -21.77 19.02
CA ILE A 174 11.47 -20.30 19.00
C ILE A 174 12.73 -19.84 18.25
N LYS A 175 13.87 -20.49 18.50
CA LYS A 175 15.12 -20.20 17.77
C LYS A 175 15.00 -20.52 16.30
N ASN A 176 14.32 -21.60 15.96
CA ASN A 176 14.18 -22.05 14.58
C ASN A 176 13.41 -21.05 13.72
N ASP A 177 12.33 -20.44 14.25
CA ASP A 177 11.58 -19.42 13.54
C ASP A 177 12.44 -18.19 13.22
N VAL A 178 13.24 -17.76 14.17
CA VAL A 178 14.18 -16.66 13.97
C VAL A 178 15.32 -17.03 13.00
N TYR A 179 15.78 -18.29 12.98
CA TYR A 179 16.78 -18.75 12.01
C TYR A 179 16.24 -18.75 10.58
N VAL A 180 15.01 -19.21 10.35
CA VAL A 180 14.39 -19.17 9.01
C VAL A 180 14.34 -17.75 8.48
N LEU A 181 13.88 -16.81 9.31
CA LEU A 181 13.82 -15.40 8.93
C LEU A 181 15.21 -14.80 8.70
N LYS A 182 16.16 -15.09 9.61
CA LYS A 182 17.55 -14.62 9.52
C LYS A 182 18.19 -15.04 8.20
N GLU A 183 18.16 -16.33 7.87
CA GLU A 183 18.78 -16.88 6.67
C GLU A 183 18.20 -16.28 5.38
N ALA A 184 16.88 -16.09 5.32
CA ALA A 184 16.24 -15.44 4.17
C ALA A 184 16.63 -13.95 4.08
N LEU A 185 16.69 -13.24 5.19
CA LEU A 185 17.12 -11.84 5.22
C LEU A 185 18.59 -11.69 4.81
N GLU A 186 19.47 -12.61 5.22
CA GLU A 186 20.87 -12.62 4.80
C GLU A 186 20.99 -12.67 3.28
N MET A 187 20.25 -13.57 2.62
CA MET A 187 20.21 -13.65 1.15
C MET A 187 19.68 -12.34 0.54
N MET A 188 18.54 -11.84 1.01
CA MET A 188 17.96 -10.60 0.51
C MET A 188 18.89 -9.40 0.63
N LEU A 189 19.55 -9.24 1.77
CA LEU A 189 20.47 -8.12 2.01
C LEU A 189 21.77 -8.28 1.22
N GLN A 190 22.26 -9.50 1.02
CA GLN A 190 23.42 -9.80 0.17
C GLN A 190 23.14 -9.43 -1.29
N ASP A 191 21.93 -9.67 -1.77
CA ASP A 191 21.47 -9.28 -3.11
C ASP A 191 21.18 -7.77 -3.22
N GLY A 192 21.39 -6.99 -2.15
CA GLY A 192 21.22 -5.54 -2.14
C GLY A 192 19.80 -5.03 -1.85
N HIS A 193 18.89 -5.91 -1.44
CA HIS A 193 17.52 -5.53 -1.08
C HIS A 193 17.45 -4.92 0.33
N THR A 194 17.94 -3.70 0.49
CA THR A 194 18.10 -3.01 1.78
C THR A 194 17.02 -1.97 2.07
N LYS A 195 16.08 -1.74 1.14
CA LYS A 195 15.01 -0.76 1.31
C LYS A 195 13.93 -1.27 2.27
N LEU A 196 12.98 -0.41 2.61
CA LEU A 196 11.92 -0.72 3.56
C LEU A 196 10.90 -1.74 2.99
N THR A 197 10.65 -1.68 1.68
CA THR A 197 9.69 -2.56 0.99
C THR A 197 10.31 -3.19 -0.25
N ILE A 198 9.78 -4.34 -0.67
CA ILE A 198 10.21 -5.00 -1.91
C ILE A 198 9.98 -4.09 -3.13
N GLY A 199 8.89 -3.34 -3.19
CA GLY A 199 8.64 -2.39 -4.27
C GLY A 199 9.71 -1.30 -4.35
N SER A 200 10.18 -0.80 -3.19
CA SER A 200 11.29 0.17 -3.15
C SER A 200 12.62 -0.46 -3.56
N CYS A 201 12.84 -1.74 -3.28
CA CYS A 201 14.00 -2.49 -3.76
C CYS A 201 13.97 -2.61 -5.29
N CYS A 202 12.84 -3.05 -5.86
CA CYS A 202 12.66 -3.16 -7.30
C CYS A 202 12.86 -1.82 -8.02
N LEU A 203 12.29 -0.74 -7.49
CA LEU A 203 12.49 0.60 -8.04
C LEU A 203 13.96 1.04 -7.96
N SER A 204 14.64 0.73 -6.85
CA SER A 204 16.07 1.03 -6.71
C SER A 204 16.92 0.24 -7.72
N GLU A 205 16.56 -1.01 -7.96
CA GLU A 205 17.25 -1.87 -8.94
C GLU A 205 17.03 -1.34 -10.37
N TYR A 206 15.78 -1.04 -10.73
CA TYR A 206 15.45 -0.43 -12.01
C TYR A 206 16.27 0.85 -12.28
N LYS A 207 16.36 1.72 -11.27
CA LYS A 207 17.08 3.00 -11.39
C LYS A 207 18.60 2.85 -11.56
N LYS A 208 19.21 1.72 -11.22
CA LYS A 208 20.64 1.48 -11.42
C LYS A 208 21.06 1.47 -12.91
N GLY A 209 20.12 1.12 -13.80
CA GLY A 209 20.35 1.10 -15.25
C GLY A 209 20.39 2.48 -15.93
N TYR A 210 20.08 3.55 -15.19
CA TYR A 210 19.92 4.90 -15.73
C TYR A 210 20.72 5.93 -14.93
N ALA A 211 21.15 6.99 -15.59
CA ALA A 211 21.65 8.17 -14.87
C ALA A 211 20.49 8.85 -14.13
N ARG A 212 20.79 9.49 -13.00
CA ARG A 212 19.75 10.12 -12.16
C ARG A 212 18.90 11.13 -12.94
N TRP A 213 19.55 11.94 -13.78
CA TRP A 213 18.86 12.95 -14.59
C TRP A 213 17.89 12.33 -15.61
N GLU A 214 18.22 11.15 -16.18
CA GLU A 214 17.35 10.43 -17.10
C GLU A 214 16.07 9.97 -16.38
N VAL A 215 16.22 9.45 -15.15
CA VAL A 215 15.07 9.04 -14.33
C VAL A 215 14.21 10.23 -13.95
N ASP A 216 14.82 11.35 -13.57
CA ASP A 216 14.11 12.58 -13.18
C ASP A 216 13.41 13.24 -14.39
N GLU A 217 13.93 13.05 -15.60
CA GLU A 217 13.30 13.48 -16.85
C GLU A 217 12.13 12.58 -17.25
N MET A 218 12.30 11.25 -17.19
CA MET A 218 11.24 10.29 -17.51
C MET A 218 10.10 10.32 -16.49
N PHE A 219 10.43 10.48 -15.21
CA PHE A 219 9.49 10.43 -14.08
C PHE A 219 9.62 11.66 -13.19
N PRO A 220 9.27 12.85 -13.71
CA PRO A 220 9.34 14.08 -12.92
C PRO A 220 8.33 14.06 -11.77
N ARG A 221 8.59 14.86 -10.75
CA ARG A 221 7.62 15.11 -9.70
C ARG A 221 6.45 15.94 -10.25
N LEU A 222 5.32 15.28 -10.47
CA LEU A 222 4.12 15.92 -11.01
C LEU A 222 3.35 16.75 -9.97
N ASP A 223 3.56 16.46 -8.69
CA ASP A 223 2.98 17.18 -7.57
C ASP A 223 3.48 18.63 -7.40
N VAL A 224 4.66 18.92 -7.94
CA VAL A 224 5.23 20.29 -7.94
C VAL A 224 4.93 21.09 -9.23
N ILE A 225 4.23 20.50 -10.20
CA ILE A 225 3.81 21.17 -11.42
C ILE A 225 2.44 21.79 -11.17
N GLU A 226 2.44 23.06 -10.75
CA GLU A 226 1.22 23.83 -10.49
C GLU A 226 0.42 24.09 -11.77
N ILE A 227 -0.90 24.04 -11.67
CA ILE A 227 -1.84 24.35 -12.75
C ILE A 227 -2.99 25.22 -12.21
N PRO A 228 -3.63 26.07 -13.03
CA PRO A 228 -4.79 26.87 -12.60
C PRO A 228 -5.96 25.99 -12.15
N ALA A 229 -6.25 26.00 -10.85
CA ALA A 229 -7.27 25.14 -10.25
C ALA A 229 -8.70 25.49 -10.70
N ASP A 230 -8.96 26.75 -10.99
CA ASP A 230 -10.22 27.26 -11.54
C ASP A 230 -10.52 26.74 -12.95
N ILE A 231 -9.48 26.49 -13.75
CA ILE A 231 -9.59 25.94 -15.11
C ILE A 231 -9.64 24.41 -15.04
N TYR A 232 -8.62 23.78 -14.44
CA TYR A 232 -8.43 22.32 -14.48
C TYR A 232 -9.09 21.56 -13.34
N GLY A 233 -9.62 22.27 -12.35
CA GLY A 233 -10.24 21.67 -11.17
C GLY A 233 -9.27 20.88 -10.30
N ALA A 234 -7.96 21.15 -10.40
CA ALA A 234 -6.89 20.53 -9.61
C ALA A 234 -5.74 21.52 -9.46
N GLU A 235 -5.03 21.49 -8.34
CA GLU A 235 -3.96 22.43 -8.00
C GLU A 235 -2.62 22.10 -8.72
N ASN A 236 -2.42 20.84 -9.06
CA ASN A 236 -1.19 20.38 -9.71
C ASN A 236 -1.46 19.21 -10.66
N ALA A 237 -0.45 18.88 -11.48
CA ALA A 237 -0.55 17.84 -12.49
C ALA A 237 -0.81 16.45 -11.92
N ASP A 238 -0.24 16.10 -10.76
CA ASP A 238 -0.47 14.82 -10.09
C ASP A 238 -1.95 14.68 -9.66
N ALA A 239 -2.48 15.69 -9.00
CA ALA A 239 -3.88 15.73 -8.56
C ALA A 239 -4.85 15.65 -9.76
N TYR A 240 -4.53 16.27 -10.90
CA TYR A 240 -5.30 16.19 -12.12
C TYR A 240 -5.35 14.76 -12.68
N ILE A 241 -4.20 14.15 -12.87
CA ILE A 241 -4.05 12.81 -13.47
C ILE A 241 -4.68 11.74 -12.57
N ARG A 242 -4.54 11.87 -11.25
CA ARG A 242 -5.17 10.94 -10.28
C ARG A 242 -6.70 10.90 -10.39
N LYS A 243 -7.35 11.91 -10.92
CA LYS A 243 -8.80 11.88 -11.20
C LYS A 243 -9.18 10.85 -12.26
N ALA A 244 -8.25 10.47 -13.14
CA ALA A 244 -8.47 9.39 -14.11
C ALA A 244 -8.27 7.99 -13.50
N TYR A 245 -7.65 7.88 -12.31
CA TYR A 245 -7.43 6.58 -11.67
C TYR A 245 -8.76 5.94 -11.24
N ARG A 246 -8.99 4.73 -11.73
CA ARG A 246 -10.12 3.88 -11.36
C ARG A 246 -9.56 2.59 -10.74
N GLY A 247 -10.03 2.11 -9.67
CA GLY A 247 -9.60 0.82 -9.11
C GLY A 247 -9.87 -0.35 -10.07
N GLY A 248 -9.60 -1.59 -9.62
CA GLY A 248 -9.95 -2.79 -10.36
C GLY A 248 -11.43 -2.78 -10.75
N TRP A 249 -11.72 -3.19 -11.98
CA TRP A 249 -13.08 -3.28 -12.48
C TRP A 249 -13.82 -4.44 -11.81
N CYS A 250 -14.99 -4.14 -11.22
CA CYS A 250 -15.87 -5.13 -10.61
C CYS A 250 -17.26 -5.00 -11.20
N TYR A 251 -17.83 -6.11 -11.65
CA TYR A 251 -19.17 -6.16 -12.24
C TYR A 251 -19.86 -7.48 -11.92
N VAL A 252 -21.12 -7.41 -11.54
CA VAL A 252 -21.99 -8.57 -11.41
C VAL A 252 -22.95 -8.60 -12.59
N ALA A 253 -22.97 -9.71 -13.34
CA ALA A 253 -23.84 -9.82 -14.52
C ALA A 253 -25.32 -9.60 -14.14
N ARG A 254 -25.98 -8.71 -14.90
CA ARG A 254 -27.36 -8.31 -14.66
C ARG A 254 -28.31 -9.51 -14.54
N GLY A 255 -29.16 -9.50 -13.54
CA GLY A 255 -30.11 -10.57 -13.25
C GLY A 255 -29.50 -11.79 -12.55
N LYS A 256 -28.22 -11.69 -12.17
CA LYS A 256 -27.50 -12.70 -11.37
C LYS A 256 -27.20 -12.23 -9.94
N GLU A 257 -27.58 -11.01 -9.61
CA GLU A 257 -27.42 -10.43 -8.29
C GLU A 257 -28.19 -11.25 -7.26
N ARG A 258 -27.56 -11.43 -6.08
CA ARG A 258 -28.15 -12.17 -4.94
C ARG A 258 -28.56 -13.63 -5.24
N ARG A 259 -28.03 -14.22 -6.33
CA ARG A 259 -28.26 -15.63 -6.65
C ARG A 259 -27.12 -16.50 -6.15
N ILE A 260 -27.46 -17.70 -5.71
CA ILE A 260 -26.49 -18.73 -5.32
C ILE A 260 -26.35 -19.73 -6.46
N PHE A 261 -25.14 -19.89 -6.97
CA PHE A 261 -24.78 -20.90 -7.97
C PHE A 261 -24.03 -22.03 -7.29
N LYS A 262 -24.49 -23.28 -7.47
CA LYS A 262 -23.85 -24.45 -6.85
C LYS A 262 -22.58 -24.88 -7.56
N ASN A 263 -22.47 -24.60 -8.83
CA ASN A 263 -21.32 -24.97 -9.66
C ASN A 263 -20.76 -23.69 -10.33
N GLY A 264 -19.46 -23.51 -10.23
CA GLY A 264 -18.74 -22.41 -10.83
C GLY A 264 -17.26 -22.75 -10.98
N CYS A 265 -16.56 -21.98 -11.79
CA CYS A 265 -15.10 -21.99 -11.86
C CYS A 265 -14.56 -20.59 -11.63
N THR A 266 -13.37 -20.51 -11.07
CA THR A 266 -12.60 -19.27 -10.96
C THR A 266 -11.48 -19.31 -11.99
N ALA A 267 -11.32 -18.23 -12.74
CA ALA A 267 -10.20 -18.05 -13.66
C ALA A 267 -9.45 -16.77 -13.27
N ASP A 268 -8.12 -16.84 -13.29
CA ASP A 268 -7.24 -15.73 -13.00
C ASP A 268 -6.23 -15.55 -14.14
N VAL A 269 -5.82 -14.30 -14.37
CA VAL A 269 -4.77 -13.98 -15.35
C VAL A 269 -3.47 -13.80 -14.59
N ASN A 270 -2.55 -14.74 -14.76
CA ASN A 270 -1.24 -14.70 -14.11
C ASN A 270 -0.52 -13.39 -14.40
N SER A 271 -0.16 -12.68 -13.32
CA SER A 271 0.60 -11.42 -13.42
C SER A 271 -0.02 -10.39 -14.39
N LEU A 272 -1.33 -10.19 -14.36
CA LEU A 272 -2.05 -9.31 -15.30
C LEU A 272 -1.38 -7.93 -15.45
N TYR A 273 -1.10 -7.25 -14.36
CA TYR A 273 -0.47 -5.92 -14.43
C TYR A 273 0.93 -5.96 -15.06
N PRO A 274 1.86 -6.82 -14.62
CA PRO A 274 3.16 -6.97 -15.27
C PRO A 274 3.05 -7.33 -16.76
N SER A 275 2.14 -8.23 -17.14
CA SER A 275 1.96 -8.63 -18.55
C SER A 275 1.49 -7.48 -19.44
N MET A 276 0.70 -6.54 -18.88
CA MET A 276 0.28 -5.35 -19.59
C MET A 276 1.36 -4.26 -19.64
N MET A 277 2.29 -4.24 -18.68
CA MET A 277 3.38 -3.25 -18.60
C MET A 277 4.60 -3.60 -19.45
N THR A 278 4.71 -4.85 -19.93
CA THR A 278 5.84 -5.24 -20.79
C THR A 278 5.72 -4.65 -22.17
N SER A 279 6.87 -4.44 -22.86
CA SER A 279 6.91 -3.98 -24.25
C SER A 279 6.19 -4.92 -25.22
N ASP A 280 6.14 -6.22 -24.91
CA ASP A 280 5.43 -7.21 -25.71
C ASP A 280 3.92 -7.02 -25.76
N SER A 281 3.35 -6.27 -24.79
CA SER A 281 1.92 -5.94 -24.79
C SER A 281 1.51 -4.97 -25.90
N GLY A 282 2.46 -4.24 -26.48
CA GLY A 282 2.20 -3.16 -27.42
C GLY A 282 1.57 -1.91 -26.79
N ASN A 283 1.41 -1.87 -25.48
CA ASN A 283 0.91 -0.69 -24.78
C ASN A 283 1.98 0.38 -24.66
N ILE A 284 1.55 1.64 -24.69
CA ILE A 284 2.39 2.81 -24.44
C ILE A 284 2.03 3.45 -23.11
N TYR A 285 3.01 4.07 -22.45
CA TYR A 285 2.85 4.66 -21.13
C TYR A 285 3.43 6.08 -21.10
N PRO A 286 2.78 7.02 -20.38
CA PRO A 286 3.22 8.40 -20.33
C PRO A 286 4.59 8.55 -19.65
N ILE A 287 5.45 9.34 -20.23
CA ILE A 287 6.76 9.73 -19.69
C ILE A 287 6.94 11.25 -19.75
N GLY A 288 7.78 11.79 -18.88
CA GLY A 288 8.13 13.20 -18.88
C GLY A 288 7.05 14.11 -18.28
N LYS A 289 7.07 15.37 -18.69
CA LYS A 289 6.14 16.39 -18.21
C LYS A 289 4.92 16.49 -19.13
N PRO A 290 3.71 16.71 -18.54
CA PRO A 290 2.51 16.92 -19.34
C PRO A 290 2.47 18.28 -20.00
N THR A 291 1.87 18.33 -21.20
CA THR A 291 1.42 19.56 -21.85
C THR A 291 -0.08 19.67 -21.65
N PHE A 292 -0.52 20.73 -20.99
CA PHE A 292 -1.95 20.99 -20.74
C PHE A 292 -2.59 21.75 -21.87
N TRP A 293 -3.90 21.52 -22.10
CA TRP A 293 -4.75 22.31 -22.98
C TRP A 293 -6.09 22.61 -22.32
N HIS A 294 -6.72 23.66 -22.75
CA HIS A 294 -8.08 24.04 -22.38
C HIS A 294 -8.89 24.31 -23.65
N GLY A 295 -10.13 23.86 -23.71
CA GLY A 295 -11.02 24.02 -24.85
C GLY A 295 -11.89 22.78 -25.11
N ASP A 296 -12.80 22.89 -26.05
CA ASP A 296 -13.88 21.95 -26.35
C ASP A 296 -13.48 20.80 -27.31
N PHE A 297 -12.19 20.62 -27.56
CA PHE A 297 -11.69 19.57 -28.45
C PHE A 297 -10.36 18.99 -27.93
N ILE A 298 -10.05 17.74 -28.32
CA ILE A 298 -8.75 17.12 -28.07
C ILE A 298 -7.80 17.56 -29.19
N PRO A 299 -6.68 18.24 -28.85
CA PRO A 299 -5.74 18.74 -29.86
C PRO A 299 -5.18 17.60 -30.73
N PRO A 300 -4.98 17.81 -32.05
CA PRO A 300 -4.35 16.82 -32.92
C PRO A 300 -2.96 16.37 -32.42
N ALA A 301 -2.23 17.26 -31.76
CA ALA A 301 -0.93 16.95 -31.16
C ALA A 301 -1.05 15.87 -30.05
N ALA A 302 -2.13 15.84 -29.29
CA ALA A 302 -2.39 14.85 -28.24
C ALA A 302 -2.82 13.48 -28.80
N GLN A 303 -3.27 13.42 -30.05
CA GLN A 303 -3.80 12.20 -30.69
C GLN A 303 -2.78 11.45 -31.54
N GLN A 304 -1.51 11.85 -31.51
CA GLN A 304 -0.43 11.16 -32.23
C GLN A 304 -0.13 9.80 -31.60
N PRO A 305 0.36 8.82 -32.38
CA PRO A 305 0.61 7.46 -31.90
C PRO A 305 1.60 7.34 -30.73
N ASN A 306 2.53 8.31 -30.59
CA ASN A 306 3.52 8.37 -29.53
C ASN A 306 3.08 9.30 -28.38
N LYS A 307 1.81 9.58 -28.24
CA LYS A 307 1.25 10.44 -27.19
C LYS A 307 0.24 9.68 -26.35
N TYR A 308 0.26 10.00 -25.05
CA TYR A 308 -0.73 9.49 -24.10
C TYR A 308 -1.45 10.69 -23.47
N PHE A 309 -2.76 10.77 -23.63
CA PHE A 309 -3.51 11.90 -23.10
C PHE A 309 -4.48 11.51 -22.01
N PHE A 310 -4.78 12.51 -21.19
CA PHE A 310 -5.87 12.53 -20.22
C PHE A 310 -6.84 13.62 -20.63
N VAL A 311 -8.14 13.34 -20.58
CA VAL A 311 -9.19 14.28 -20.98
C VAL A 311 -10.26 14.37 -19.89
N ARG A 312 -10.63 15.59 -19.52
CA ARG A 312 -11.76 15.85 -18.62
C ARG A 312 -12.98 16.25 -19.43
N VAL A 313 -14.04 15.50 -19.23
CA VAL A 313 -15.30 15.68 -19.99
C VAL A 313 -16.49 15.77 -19.07
N ARG A 314 -17.48 16.56 -19.45
CA ARG A 314 -18.79 16.61 -18.85
C ARG A 314 -19.79 16.02 -19.83
N PHE A 315 -20.49 14.94 -19.43
CA PHE A 315 -21.33 14.20 -20.36
C PHE A 315 -22.39 13.38 -19.65
N ARG A 316 -23.36 12.91 -20.41
CA ARG A 316 -24.34 11.91 -20.01
C ARG A 316 -24.12 10.65 -20.84
N PHE A 317 -24.30 9.48 -20.25
CA PHE A 317 -24.03 8.22 -20.92
C PHE A 317 -25.09 7.15 -20.65
N ASN A 318 -25.26 6.26 -21.62
CA ASN A 318 -26.02 5.03 -21.50
C ASN A 318 -25.27 3.91 -22.20
N ILE A 319 -25.22 2.72 -21.57
CA ILE A 319 -24.55 1.56 -22.16
C ILE A 319 -25.21 1.11 -23.45
N ARG A 320 -24.40 0.73 -24.42
CA ARG A 320 -24.91 0.10 -25.66
C ARG A 320 -25.33 -1.34 -25.38
N PRO A 321 -26.37 -1.86 -26.02
CA PRO A 321 -26.79 -3.25 -25.90
C PRO A 321 -25.61 -4.21 -26.21
N GLY A 322 -25.39 -5.19 -25.36
CA GLY A 322 -24.35 -6.22 -25.54
C GLY A 322 -22.96 -5.86 -25.03
N TYR A 323 -22.74 -4.63 -24.58
CA TYR A 323 -21.47 -4.21 -23.99
C TYR A 323 -21.49 -4.26 -22.46
N LEU A 324 -20.30 -4.43 -21.85
CA LEU A 324 -20.12 -4.40 -20.40
C LEU A 324 -19.84 -2.97 -19.92
N PRO A 325 -20.45 -2.54 -18.80
CA PRO A 325 -20.19 -1.22 -18.24
C PRO A 325 -18.82 -1.19 -17.56
N PHE A 326 -18.00 -0.16 -17.81
CA PHE A 326 -16.72 0.03 -17.14
C PHE A 326 -16.53 1.43 -16.52
N ILE A 327 -17.42 2.39 -16.80
CA ILE A 327 -17.39 3.69 -16.14
C ILE A 327 -17.68 3.48 -14.66
N GLN A 328 -16.70 3.75 -13.80
CA GLN A 328 -16.81 3.65 -12.34
C GLN A 328 -16.88 5.04 -11.72
N ILE A 329 -17.84 5.21 -10.81
CA ILE A 329 -17.93 6.40 -9.97
C ILE A 329 -17.79 5.95 -8.52
N LYS A 330 -16.86 6.58 -7.80
CA LYS A 330 -16.61 6.29 -6.37
C LYS A 330 -17.39 7.29 -5.53
N ASN A 331 -17.88 6.83 -4.38
CA ASN A 331 -18.53 7.57 -3.30
C ASN A 331 -18.72 9.08 -3.54
N THR A 332 -19.87 9.43 -4.06
CA THR A 332 -20.30 10.82 -4.18
C THR A 332 -21.62 10.97 -3.43
N PHE A 333 -22.06 12.20 -3.19
CA PHE A 333 -23.40 12.43 -2.64
C PHE A 333 -24.53 11.82 -3.49
N ARG A 334 -24.27 11.52 -4.77
CA ARG A 334 -25.20 10.91 -5.73
C ARG A 334 -25.09 9.38 -5.82
N TYR A 335 -23.88 8.83 -5.63
CA TYR A 335 -23.60 7.41 -5.78
C TYR A 335 -22.87 6.89 -4.54
N GLN A 336 -23.39 5.83 -3.93
CA GLN A 336 -22.76 5.18 -2.79
C GLN A 336 -21.92 3.98 -3.23
N GLY A 337 -20.70 3.87 -2.70
CA GLY A 337 -19.77 2.80 -3.04
C GLY A 337 -19.10 2.93 -4.42
N ASN A 338 -18.38 1.90 -4.82
CA ASN A 338 -17.73 1.78 -6.12
C ASN A 338 -18.62 0.95 -7.03
N MET A 339 -19.20 1.57 -8.05
CA MET A 339 -20.12 0.88 -8.96
C MET A 339 -19.69 1.10 -10.41
N SER A 340 -19.78 0.01 -11.21
CA SER A 340 -19.72 0.11 -12.67
C SER A 340 -21.11 0.48 -13.18
N LEU A 341 -21.23 1.63 -13.81
CA LEU A 341 -22.51 2.22 -14.18
C LEU A 341 -22.87 1.95 -15.65
N GLU A 342 -24.09 1.49 -15.87
CA GLU A 342 -24.68 1.37 -17.19
C GLU A 342 -25.19 2.72 -17.72
N THR A 343 -25.53 3.64 -16.83
CA THR A 343 -26.10 4.95 -17.18
C THR A 343 -25.79 5.99 -16.11
N SER A 344 -25.68 7.25 -16.51
CA SER A 344 -25.67 8.40 -15.61
C SER A 344 -27.07 8.89 -15.23
N ASP A 345 -28.12 8.41 -15.88
CA ASP A 345 -29.50 8.73 -15.51
C ASP A 345 -29.81 8.16 -14.12
N LEU A 346 -30.56 8.92 -13.34
CA LEU A 346 -31.07 8.44 -12.06
C LEU A 346 -32.33 7.58 -12.29
N ILE A 347 -32.41 6.50 -11.53
CA ILE A 347 -33.58 5.63 -11.48
C ILE A 347 -34.33 5.98 -10.20
N ASN A 348 -35.57 6.43 -10.32
CA ASN A 348 -36.45 6.70 -9.18
C ASN A 348 -37.00 5.40 -8.58
N ASP A 349 -37.67 5.50 -7.42
CA ASP A 349 -38.24 4.36 -6.69
C ASP A 349 -39.31 3.59 -7.55
N GLU A 350 -39.90 4.23 -8.56
CA GLU A 350 -40.82 3.60 -9.51
C GLU A 350 -40.11 2.89 -10.68
N GLY A 351 -38.76 2.87 -10.70
CA GLY A 351 -37.97 2.28 -11.77
C GLY A 351 -37.89 3.14 -13.04
N LYS A 352 -38.40 4.37 -13.00
CA LYS A 352 -38.33 5.31 -14.14
C LYS A 352 -37.00 6.05 -14.13
N ARG A 353 -36.36 6.15 -15.30
CA ARG A 353 -35.14 6.96 -15.50
C ARG A 353 -35.51 8.43 -15.57
N SER A 354 -34.74 9.27 -14.88
CA SER A 354 -34.82 10.71 -14.92
C SER A 354 -33.51 11.33 -15.35
N ARG A 355 -33.57 12.35 -16.18
CA ARG A 355 -32.41 13.16 -16.57
C ARG A 355 -32.06 14.23 -15.53
N PHE A 356 -32.99 14.51 -14.63
CA PHE A 356 -32.83 15.53 -13.60
C PHE A 356 -33.04 14.90 -12.21
N TRP A 357 -32.36 15.44 -11.22
CA TRP A 357 -32.58 15.10 -9.83
C TRP A 357 -32.55 16.37 -8.97
N THR A 358 -33.22 16.34 -7.84
CA THR A 358 -33.31 17.46 -6.92
C THR A 358 -32.56 17.11 -5.66
N ASP A 359 -31.66 18.00 -5.19
CA ASP A 359 -30.92 17.84 -3.96
C ASP A 359 -31.77 18.15 -2.71
N ALA A 360 -31.16 17.97 -1.53
CA ALA A 360 -31.82 18.23 -0.24
C ALA A 360 -32.23 19.71 -0.06
N ASP A 361 -31.58 20.63 -0.76
CA ASP A 361 -31.85 22.06 -0.74
C ASP A 361 -32.92 22.46 -1.76
N GLY A 362 -33.50 21.51 -2.50
CA GLY A 362 -34.54 21.75 -3.50
C GLY A 362 -34.03 22.26 -4.86
N ARG A 363 -32.68 22.20 -5.10
CA ARG A 363 -32.12 22.61 -6.39
C ARG A 363 -32.13 21.44 -7.35
N THR A 364 -32.54 21.72 -8.58
CA THR A 364 -32.55 20.72 -9.64
C THR A 364 -31.25 20.72 -10.41
N HIS A 365 -30.65 19.53 -10.53
CA HIS A 365 -29.44 19.26 -11.27
C HIS A 365 -29.69 18.30 -12.42
N ASP A 366 -28.94 18.44 -13.51
CA ASP A 366 -28.97 17.46 -14.61
C ASP A 366 -28.11 16.22 -14.23
N THR A 367 -28.26 15.15 -15.01
CA THR A 367 -27.51 13.88 -14.79
C THR A 367 -26.17 13.86 -15.51
N ASN A 368 -25.71 14.96 -16.09
CA ASN A 368 -24.39 15.07 -16.63
C ASN A 368 -23.35 14.90 -15.50
N VAL A 369 -22.32 14.13 -15.77
CA VAL A 369 -21.20 13.88 -14.85
C VAL A 369 -19.92 14.43 -15.45
N THR A 370 -19.05 14.97 -14.59
CA THR A 370 -17.71 15.40 -14.98
C THR A 370 -16.70 14.36 -14.52
N LEU A 371 -16.00 13.75 -15.48
CA LEU A 371 -15.00 12.72 -15.21
C LEU A 371 -13.74 12.97 -16.03
N THR A 372 -12.61 12.51 -15.51
CA THR A 372 -11.32 12.50 -16.22
C THR A 372 -11.01 11.08 -16.67
N PHE A 373 -10.53 10.92 -17.89
CA PHE A 373 -10.26 9.64 -18.52
C PHE A 373 -8.87 9.61 -19.17
N THR A 374 -8.28 8.43 -19.25
CA THR A 374 -7.15 8.18 -20.14
C THR A 374 -7.60 8.10 -21.60
N CYS A 375 -6.67 8.20 -22.54
CA CYS A 375 -6.95 7.99 -23.96
C CYS A 375 -7.55 6.59 -24.23
N THR A 376 -7.09 5.57 -23.50
CA THR A 376 -7.64 4.20 -23.58
C THR A 376 -9.09 4.15 -23.09
N ASP A 377 -9.39 4.74 -21.94
CA ASP A 377 -10.74 4.80 -21.40
C ASP A 377 -11.66 5.56 -22.36
N TRP A 378 -11.21 6.70 -22.90
CA TRP A 378 -11.98 7.52 -23.83
C TRP A 378 -12.36 6.76 -25.10
N LYS A 379 -11.44 5.95 -25.63
CA LYS A 379 -11.71 5.05 -26.76
C LYS A 379 -12.79 4.03 -26.40
N LEU A 380 -12.67 3.36 -25.25
CA LEU A 380 -13.64 2.37 -24.80
C LEU A 380 -15.00 2.98 -24.48
N ILE A 381 -15.06 4.23 -23.96
CA ILE A 381 -16.32 4.94 -23.72
C ILE A 381 -17.07 5.12 -25.02
N ASN A 382 -16.41 5.61 -26.06
CA ASN A 382 -17.05 5.81 -27.37
C ASN A 382 -17.50 4.50 -28.03
N GLU A 383 -16.84 3.38 -27.68
CA GLU A 383 -17.23 2.05 -28.17
C GLU A 383 -18.40 1.47 -27.38
N HIS A 384 -18.36 1.51 -26.05
CA HIS A 384 -19.30 0.82 -25.17
C HIS A 384 -20.56 1.62 -24.85
N TYR A 385 -20.52 2.95 -24.94
CA TYR A 385 -21.64 3.80 -24.51
C TYR A 385 -22.17 4.70 -25.61
N TYR A 386 -23.44 5.02 -25.51
CA TYR A 386 -24.00 6.21 -26.14
C TYR A 386 -23.60 7.40 -25.28
N VAL A 387 -22.84 8.30 -25.85
CA VAL A 387 -22.36 9.53 -25.21
C VAL A 387 -23.24 10.67 -25.67
N ASN A 388 -23.90 11.36 -24.73
CA ASN A 388 -24.82 12.46 -24.99
C ASN A 388 -24.40 13.71 -24.21
N ASP A 389 -24.77 14.88 -24.72
CA ASP A 389 -24.51 16.18 -24.08
C ASP A 389 -23.00 16.31 -23.69
N CYS A 390 -22.11 15.86 -24.59
CA CYS A 390 -20.70 15.77 -24.32
C CYS A 390 -20.02 17.12 -24.55
N GLU A 391 -19.36 17.60 -23.49
CA GLU A 391 -18.52 18.78 -23.46
C GLU A 391 -17.12 18.38 -23.02
N ILE A 392 -16.12 18.56 -23.88
CA ILE A 392 -14.72 18.45 -23.51
C ILE A 392 -14.34 19.75 -22.80
N LEU A 393 -13.79 19.65 -21.60
CA LEU A 393 -13.43 20.81 -20.79
C LEU A 393 -11.94 21.17 -20.96
N ASP A 394 -11.09 20.17 -20.81
CA ASP A 394 -9.65 20.32 -20.84
C ASP A 394 -8.94 18.96 -20.85
N GLY A 395 -7.62 18.98 -20.83
CA GLY A 395 -6.82 17.78 -20.74
C GLY A 395 -5.31 18.07 -20.65
N CYS A 396 -4.56 16.97 -20.63
CA CYS A 396 -3.11 17.02 -20.81
C CYS A 396 -2.62 15.80 -21.58
N TYR A 397 -1.47 15.93 -22.23
CA TYR A 397 -0.83 14.82 -22.92
C TYR A 397 0.67 14.77 -22.63
N PHE A 398 1.22 13.57 -22.76
CA PHE A 398 2.62 13.23 -22.54
C PHE A 398 3.24 12.62 -23.79
N GLU A 399 4.56 12.61 -23.87
CA GLU A 399 5.27 11.61 -24.66
C GLU A 399 4.98 10.20 -24.09
N ALA A 400 5.04 9.17 -24.95
CA ALA A 400 4.74 7.80 -24.54
C ALA A 400 5.59 6.77 -25.31
#